data_1e4b84f729eb539e452c5011dba44011
#
_entry.id   1e4b84f729eb539e452c5011dba44011
#
_cell.length_a   1.000
_cell.length_b   1.000
_cell.length_c   1.000
_cell.angle_alpha   90.00
_cell.angle_beta   90.00
_cell.angle_gamma   90.00
#
_symmetry.space_group_name_H-M   'P 1'
#
loop_
_entity.id
_entity.type
_entity.pdbx_description
1 polymer ?
#
loop_
_entity_poly.entity_id
_entity_poly.type
_entity_poly.pdbx_seq_one_letter_code
_entity_poly.pdbx_strand_id
1 'polypeptide(L)'
;YYFDQHRSMQQNLAHVLKTGGPFAAVHSHVYFYSGVVVTIARAHGIPVRIAHAHNTSFGQVYTLKRRAYEWLMRKLIWRNATQLLGCSTDACEFVFGPGCMDDPRCRVLYNGFDVDHFRFDADGRAAVRKQYGLEESFVVGHVGRFEEQKNHRQLIEQFAAICARRPDAMLLCVGRGSLMDEIRAKSETLGISDRVIFAGAQKDTPAYYSAMDVFLFPSLYEGLGSVLIEAQANGLTVITTQTVVPRDVDVTGRAAFVPLEAPAETWAEAVLSAPARETDGRSAETVKALYDIQSVAQTLCAIYCREMGGCT
;
A
#
# COMPACT_ATOMS: atom_id res chain seq x y z
N TYR A 1 -13.48 -17.13 16.72
CA TYR A 1 -14.82 -16.65 17.07
C TYR A 1 -15.71 -16.80 15.85
N TYR A 2 -16.81 -17.58 15.96
CA TYR A 2 -17.77 -17.75 14.88
C TYR A 2 -18.67 -16.51 14.79
N PHE A 3 -18.66 -15.82 13.64
CA PHE A 3 -19.66 -14.82 13.31
C PHE A 3 -20.98 -15.55 13.01
N ASP A 4 -22.03 -15.25 13.78
CA ASP A 4 -23.37 -15.70 13.47
C ASP A 4 -23.88 -14.95 12.23
N GLN A 5 -24.14 -15.67 11.15
CA GLN A 5 -24.58 -15.09 9.86
C GLN A 5 -25.96 -14.41 9.95
N HIS A 6 -26.76 -14.72 10.97
CA HIS A 6 -28.06 -14.11 11.21
C HIS A 6 -28.01 -12.82 12.03
N ARG A 7 -26.82 -12.44 12.53
CA ARG A 7 -26.63 -11.21 13.30
C ARG A 7 -25.95 -10.13 12.45
N SER A 8 -26.33 -8.88 12.69
CA SER A 8 -25.57 -7.77 12.14
C SER A 8 -24.14 -7.74 12.69
N MET A 9 -23.22 -7.09 11.98
CA MET A 9 -21.83 -6.92 12.43
C MET A 9 -21.75 -6.28 13.82
N GLN A 10 -22.63 -5.33 14.13
CA GLN A 10 -22.71 -4.67 15.44
C GLN A 10 -23.13 -5.64 16.54
N GLN A 11 -24.13 -6.48 16.27
CA GLN A 11 -24.60 -7.50 17.22
C GLN A 11 -23.54 -8.57 17.46
N ASN A 12 -22.81 -8.99 16.42
CA ASN A 12 -21.72 -9.93 16.55
C ASN A 12 -20.57 -9.35 17.39
N LEU A 13 -20.16 -8.09 17.11
CA LEU A 13 -19.13 -7.42 17.90
C LEU A 13 -19.54 -7.30 19.37
N ALA A 14 -20.74 -6.80 19.65
CA ALA A 14 -21.24 -6.67 21.01
C ALA A 14 -21.29 -8.02 21.75
N HIS A 15 -21.71 -9.09 21.04
CA HIS A 15 -21.71 -10.44 21.58
C HIS A 15 -20.30 -10.92 21.95
N VAL A 16 -19.33 -10.77 21.04
CA VAL A 16 -17.93 -11.16 21.29
C VAL A 16 -17.37 -10.39 22.47
N LEU A 17 -17.58 -9.06 22.53
CA LEU A 17 -17.09 -8.25 23.66
C LEU A 17 -17.69 -8.64 25.00
N LYS A 18 -18.95 -9.10 24.99
CA LYS A 18 -19.65 -9.53 26.22
C LYS A 18 -19.22 -10.93 26.67
N THR A 19 -19.02 -11.87 25.76
CA THR A 19 -18.86 -13.31 26.08
C THR A 19 -17.42 -13.82 25.97
N GLY A 20 -16.56 -13.14 25.21
CA GLY A 20 -15.17 -13.57 24.96
C GLY A 20 -14.13 -12.84 25.80
N GLY A 21 -14.54 -11.83 26.62
CA GLY A 21 -13.63 -11.02 27.44
C GLY A 21 -13.06 -11.68 28.68
N PRO A 22 -12.29 -10.93 29.48
CA PRO A 22 -12.04 -9.50 29.34
C PRO A 22 -11.09 -9.14 28.20
N PHE A 23 -11.41 -8.05 27.45
CA PHE A 23 -10.53 -7.50 26.43
C PHE A 23 -9.90 -6.19 26.92
N ALA A 24 -8.59 -6.05 26.72
CA ALA A 24 -7.87 -4.82 27.07
C ALA A 24 -7.97 -3.75 25.97
N ALA A 25 -8.10 -4.16 24.71
CA ALA A 25 -8.11 -3.26 23.57
C ALA A 25 -9.05 -3.72 22.47
N VAL A 26 -9.60 -2.75 21.71
CA VAL A 26 -10.21 -2.93 20.40
C VAL A 26 -9.47 -2.05 19.41
N HIS A 27 -8.88 -2.67 18.39
CA HIS A 27 -8.18 -2.00 17.30
C HIS A 27 -8.98 -2.20 16.00
N SER A 28 -9.52 -1.12 15.46
CA SER A 28 -10.44 -1.11 14.33
C SER A 28 -9.77 -0.62 13.05
N HIS A 29 -9.84 -1.42 11.97
CA HIS A 29 -9.25 -1.14 10.66
C HIS A 29 -10.31 -0.94 9.56
N VAL A 30 -11.54 -0.53 9.92
CA VAL A 30 -12.69 -0.47 9.00
C VAL A 30 -13.10 0.97 8.64
N TYR A 31 -12.12 1.82 8.38
CA TYR A 31 -12.33 3.20 7.95
C TYR A 31 -13.31 3.99 8.84
N PHE A 32 -14.23 4.73 8.22
CA PHE A 32 -15.27 5.48 8.93
C PHE A 32 -16.15 4.61 9.82
N TYR A 33 -16.39 3.34 9.44
CA TYR A 33 -17.17 2.43 10.28
C TYR A 33 -16.51 2.14 11.64
N SER A 34 -15.23 2.45 11.78
CA SER A 34 -14.53 2.44 13.08
C SER A 34 -15.25 3.29 14.13
N GLY A 35 -16.01 4.33 13.72
CA GLY A 35 -16.86 5.10 14.63
C GLY A 35 -17.88 4.26 15.37
N VAL A 36 -18.53 3.32 14.68
CA VAL A 36 -19.45 2.36 15.30
C VAL A 36 -18.70 1.39 16.20
N VAL A 37 -17.58 0.84 15.72
CA VAL A 37 -16.77 -0.15 16.45
C VAL A 37 -16.27 0.40 17.78
N VAL A 38 -15.65 1.60 17.78
CA VAL A 38 -15.13 2.19 19.03
C VAL A 38 -16.25 2.65 19.97
N THR A 39 -17.45 2.97 19.43
CA THR A 39 -18.62 3.28 20.25
C THR A 39 -19.13 2.06 20.98
N ILE A 40 -19.24 0.93 20.31
CA ILE A 40 -19.64 -0.35 20.94
C ILE A 40 -18.58 -0.77 21.95
N ALA A 41 -17.30 -0.68 21.62
CA ALA A 41 -16.21 -1.02 22.54
C ALA A 41 -16.26 -0.18 23.82
N ARG A 42 -16.53 1.14 23.69
CA ARG A 42 -16.71 2.05 24.85
C ARG A 42 -17.89 1.62 25.72
N ALA A 43 -19.02 1.28 25.11
CA ALA A 43 -20.22 0.82 25.83
C ALA A 43 -20.00 -0.48 26.62
N HIS A 44 -19.01 -1.31 26.20
CA HIS A 44 -18.61 -2.54 26.88
C HIS A 44 -17.40 -2.33 27.82
N GLY A 45 -17.01 -1.09 28.10
CA GLY A 45 -15.96 -0.78 29.07
C GLY A 45 -14.53 -1.08 28.60
N ILE A 46 -14.30 -1.28 27.28
CA ILE A 46 -12.95 -1.54 26.76
C ILE A 46 -12.09 -0.28 26.94
N PRO A 47 -10.95 -0.34 27.66
CA PRO A 47 -10.16 0.86 27.96
C PRO A 47 -9.44 1.42 26.72
N VAL A 48 -8.84 0.57 25.89
CA VAL A 48 -8.08 0.99 24.70
C VAL A 48 -8.95 0.83 23.46
N ARG A 49 -9.18 1.92 22.75
CA ARG A 49 -10.07 1.93 21.58
C ARG A 49 -9.37 2.70 20.44
N ILE A 50 -8.86 1.97 19.48
CA ILE A 50 -8.05 2.51 18.38
C ILE A 50 -8.85 2.49 17.08
N ALA A 51 -8.89 3.61 16.37
CA ALA A 51 -9.31 3.70 14.98
C ALA A 51 -8.07 3.85 14.10
N HIS A 52 -7.88 2.95 13.11
CA HIS A 52 -6.71 2.93 12.25
C HIS A 52 -7.12 3.09 10.78
N ALA A 53 -6.60 4.11 10.13
CA ALA A 53 -6.85 4.47 8.73
C ALA A 53 -5.77 3.88 7.82
N HIS A 54 -6.20 3.28 6.68
CA HIS A 54 -5.28 2.63 5.74
C HIS A 54 -5.43 3.12 4.29
N ASN A 55 -6.39 4.00 3.99
CA ASN A 55 -6.62 4.52 2.64
C ASN A 55 -6.87 6.02 2.66
N THR A 56 -6.59 6.66 1.52
CA THR A 56 -6.78 8.09 1.28
C THR A 56 -7.99 8.41 0.42
N SER A 57 -8.63 7.39 -0.16
CA SER A 57 -9.85 7.57 -0.97
C SER A 57 -10.64 6.26 -1.09
N PHE A 58 -11.87 6.34 -1.61
CA PHE A 58 -12.69 5.16 -1.92
C PHE A 58 -12.93 4.97 -3.42
N GLY A 59 -12.44 5.86 -4.30
CA GLY A 59 -12.70 5.80 -5.74
C GLY A 59 -14.18 5.92 -6.12
N GLN A 60 -15.05 6.42 -5.23
CA GLN A 60 -16.51 6.50 -5.42
C GLN A 60 -17.03 7.93 -5.48
N VAL A 61 -18.17 8.10 -6.15
CA VAL A 61 -18.85 9.39 -6.24
C VAL A 61 -19.37 9.85 -4.86
N TYR A 62 -19.02 11.05 -4.45
CA TYR A 62 -19.47 11.66 -3.20
C TYR A 62 -20.93 12.13 -3.28
N THR A 63 -21.84 11.40 -2.62
CA THR A 63 -23.24 11.82 -2.44
C THR A 63 -23.42 12.57 -1.12
N LEU A 64 -24.50 13.37 -1.01
CA LEU A 64 -24.85 14.04 0.26
C LEU A 64 -25.06 13.06 1.41
N LYS A 65 -25.65 11.89 1.13
CA LYS A 65 -25.84 10.82 2.12
C LYS A 65 -24.48 10.30 2.62
N ARG A 66 -23.52 10.15 1.71
CA ARG A 66 -22.18 9.70 2.06
C ARG A 66 -21.46 10.72 2.93
N ARG A 67 -21.52 12.01 2.59
CA ARG A 67 -20.94 13.10 3.40
C ARG A 67 -21.53 13.15 4.82
N ALA A 68 -22.85 13.03 4.95
CA ALA A 68 -23.52 12.98 6.25
C ALA A 68 -23.07 11.76 7.08
N TYR A 69 -22.95 10.59 6.44
CA TYR A 69 -22.44 9.37 7.08
C TYR A 69 -21.00 9.56 7.58
N GLU A 70 -20.10 10.06 6.74
CA GLU A 70 -18.70 10.27 7.10
C GLU A 70 -18.55 11.28 8.24
N TRP A 71 -19.33 12.38 8.19
CA TRP A 71 -19.35 13.35 9.26
C TRP A 71 -19.82 12.74 10.60
N LEU A 72 -20.89 11.94 10.59
CA LEU A 72 -21.38 11.26 11.79
C LEU A 72 -20.33 10.26 12.32
N MET A 73 -19.77 9.43 11.44
CA MET A 73 -18.76 8.44 11.84
C MET A 73 -17.51 9.11 12.40
N ARG A 74 -17.06 10.21 11.78
CA ARG A 74 -15.93 11.01 12.27
C ARG A 74 -16.20 11.54 13.69
N LYS A 75 -17.39 12.09 13.94
CA LYS A 75 -17.79 12.50 15.30
C LYS A 75 -17.77 11.35 16.31
N LEU A 76 -18.23 10.16 15.92
CA LEU A 76 -18.19 8.98 16.77
C LEU A 76 -16.75 8.53 17.07
N ILE A 77 -15.86 8.56 16.08
CA ILE A 77 -14.45 8.26 16.26
C ILE A 77 -13.84 9.23 17.27
N TRP A 78 -13.95 10.54 17.04
CA TRP A 78 -13.37 11.58 17.91
C TRP A 78 -13.85 11.48 19.36
N ARG A 79 -15.12 11.13 19.57
CA ARG A 79 -15.72 11.03 20.91
C ARG A 79 -15.32 9.74 21.66
N ASN A 80 -15.07 8.64 20.95
CA ASN A 80 -14.98 7.32 21.55
C ASN A 80 -13.62 6.64 21.42
N ALA A 81 -12.78 7.01 20.45
CA ALA A 81 -11.44 6.48 20.32
C ALA A 81 -10.50 7.10 21.35
N THR A 82 -9.57 6.29 21.88
CA THR A 82 -8.46 6.74 22.72
C THR A 82 -7.23 7.07 21.90
N GLN A 83 -7.06 6.40 20.75
CA GLN A 83 -5.97 6.65 19.78
C GLN A 83 -6.50 6.63 18.36
N LEU A 84 -5.92 7.49 17.52
CA LEU A 84 -6.20 7.64 16.10
C LEU A 84 -4.91 7.35 15.34
N LEU A 85 -4.88 6.27 14.58
CA LEU A 85 -3.71 5.85 13.84
C LEU A 85 -3.98 5.89 12.34
N GLY A 86 -2.97 6.18 11.53
CA GLY A 86 -3.05 6.06 10.08
C GLY A 86 -1.73 5.61 9.50
N CYS A 87 -1.76 4.92 8.36
CA CYS A 87 -0.55 4.46 7.68
C CYS A 87 0.22 5.58 6.96
N SER A 88 -0.39 6.77 6.84
CA SER A 88 0.20 8.01 6.34
C SER A 88 -0.55 9.21 6.92
N THR A 89 0.02 10.42 6.80
CA THR A 89 -0.65 11.67 7.16
C THR A 89 -1.95 11.84 6.39
N ASP A 90 -1.93 11.60 5.08
CA ASP A 90 -3.11 11.68 4.21
C ASP A 90 -4.21 10.70 4.63
N ALA A 91 -3.86 9.49 5.06
CA ALA A 91 -4.83 8.52 5.57
C ALA A 91 -5.48 8.99 6.89
N CYS A 92 -4.70 9.61 7.78
CA CYS A 92 -5.22 10.24 8.99
C CYS A 92 -6.20 11.36 8.63
N GLU A 93 -5.81 12.30 7.79
CA GLU A 93 -6.65 13.44 7.40
C GLU A 93 -7.91 13.00 6.65
N PHE A 94 -7.81 12.00 5.80
CA PHE A 94 -8.95 11.46 5.09
C PHE A 94 -10.03 10.92 6.04
N VAL A 95 -9.65 10.11 7.02
CA VAL A 95 -10.61 9.48 7.94
C VAL A 95 -10.98 10.41 9.10
N PHE A 96 -10.01 11.09 9.71
CA PHE A 96 -10.24 11.86 10.94
C PHE A 96 -10.50 13.33 10.68
N GLY A 97 -10.16 13.87 9.51
CA GLY A 97 -10.36 15.24 9.09
C GLY A 97 -9.09 16.08 9.09
N PRO A 98 -9.08 17.20 8.33
CA PRO A 98 -7.94 18.11 8.28
C PRO A 98 -7.52 18.60 9.68
N GLY A 99 -6.22 18.72 9.89
CA GLY A 99 -5.64 19.15 11.18
C GLY A 99 -5.71 18.10 12.29
N CYS A 100 -6.09 16.85 11.99
CA CYS A 100 -6.13 15.79 13.00
C CYS A 100 -4.78 15.53 13.65
N MET A 101 -3.68 15.81 12.95
CA MET A 101 -2.32 15.62 13.47
C MET A 101 -1.93 16.56 14.61
N ASP A 102 -2.71 17.63 14.84
CA ASP A 102 -2.52 18.54 15.99
C ASP A 102 -3.01 17.91 17.30
N ASP A 103 -3.84 16.86 17.26
CA ASP A 103 -4.30 16.15 18.44
C ASP A 103 -3.25 15.07 18.85
N PRO A 104 -2.79 15.05 20.12
CA PRO A 104 -1.77 14.12 20.59
C PRO A 104 -2.16 12.64 20.53
N ARG A 105 -3.46 12.34 20.34
CA ARG A 105 -3.96 10.99 20.11
C ARG A 105 -3.77 10.53 18.67
N CYS A 106 -3.59 11.46 17.72
CA CYS A 106 -3.41 11.15 16.30
C CYS A 106 -1.94 11.04 15.95
N ARG A 107 -1.57 9.94 15.30
CA ARG A 107 -0.20 9.73 14.82
C ARG A 107 -0.13 8.78 13.64
N VAL A 108 0.92 8.93 12.86
CA VAL A 108 1.25 7.95 11.80
C VAL A 108 1.87 6.72 12.46
N LEU A 109 1.36 5.55 12.09
CA LEU A 109 1.95 4.25 12.37
C LEU A 109 2.05 3.52 11.02
N TYR A 110 3.25 3.43 10.49
CA TYR A 110 3.50 2.82 9.20
C TYR A 110 3.14 1.33 9.17
N ASN A 111 2.80 0.81 8.00
CA ASN A 111 2.60 -0.62 7.81
C ASN A 111 3.97 -1.33 7.79
N GLY A 112 4.38 -1.84 8.93
CA GLY A 112 5.66 -2.52 9.08
C GLY A 112 5.73 -3.85 8.30
N PHE A 113 6.91 -4.14 7.76
CA PHE A 113 7.23 -5.41 7.10
C PHE A 113 8.68 -5.80 7.40
N ASP A 114 9.05 -7.03 7.06
CA ASP A 114 10.44 -7.50 7.17
C ASP A 114 11.28 -6.88 6.05
N VAL A 115 11.89 -5.74 6.35
CA VAL A 115 12.68 -4.96 5.37
C VAL A 115 13.93 -5.73 4.92
N ASP A 116 14.54 -6.51 5.81
CA ASP A 116 15.74 -7.29 5.47
C ASP A 116 15.44 -8.36 4.42
N HIS A 117 14.22 -8.93 4.45
CA HIS A 117 13.75 -9.85 3.43
C HIS A 117 13.62 -9.21 2.03
N PHE A 118 13.40 -7.90 1.96
CA PHE A 118 13.27 -7.17 0.69
C PHE A 118 14.59 -6.55 0.18
N ARG A 119 15.72 -6.78 0.84
CA ARG A 119 17.03 -6.34 0.33
C ARG A 119 17.31 -6.91 -1.05
N PHE A 120 18.15 -6.19 -1.81
CA PHE A 120 18.63 -6.69 -3.09
C PHE A 120 19.33 -8.05 -2.91
N ASP A 121 18.89 -9.02 -3.69
CA ASP A 121 19.42 -10.37 -3.76
C ASP A 121 19.93 -10.67 -5.18
N ALA A 122 21.26 -10.77 -5.33
CA ALA A 122 21.89 -11.02 -6.61
C ALA A 122 21.59 -12.44 -7.15
N ASP A 123 21.50 -13.42 -6.28
CA ASP A 123 21.22 -14.81 -6.67
C ASP A 123 19.74 -14.95 -7.09
N GLY A 124 18.81 -14.35 -6.32
CA GLY A 124 17.41 -14.26 -6.66
C GLY A 124 17.18 -13.51 -7.98
N ARG A 125 17.91 -12.40 -8.22
CA ARG A 125 17.91 -11.70 -9.51
C ARG A 125 18.33 -12.62 -10.66
N ALA A 126 19.44 -13.31 -10.52
CA ALA A 126 19.94 -14.20 -11.55
C ALA A 126 18.96 -15.36 -11.83
N ALA A 127 18.37 -15.94 -10.77
CA ALA A 127 17.42 -17.05 -10.90
C ALA A 127 16.14 -16.61 -11.64
N VAL A 128 15.51 -15.49 -11.26
CA VAL A 128 14.29 -14.98 -11.91
C VAL A 128 14.58 -14.56 -13.34
N ARG A 129 15.69 -13.87 -13.59
CA ARG A 129 16.05 -13.46 -14.95
C ARG A 129 16.28 -14.65 -15.86
N LYS A 130 16.99 -15.69 -15.40
CA LYS A 130 17.18 -16.92 -16.13
C LYS A 130 15.86 -17.66 -16.41
N GLN A 131 14.96 -17.69 -15.42
CA GLN A 131 13.64 -18.34 -15.57
C GLN A 131 12.82 -17.75 -16.72
N TYR A 132 12.94 -16.44 -16.96
CA TYR A 132 12.14 -15.71 -17.94
C TYR A 132 12.94 -15.22 -19.17
N GLY A 133 14.22 -15.56 -19.30
CA GLY A 133 15.05 -15.12 -20.41
C GLY A 133 15.33 -13.62 -20.41
N LEU A 134 15.60 -13.03 -19.25
CA LEU A 134 15.74 -11.58 -19.04
C LEU A 134 17.20 -11.14 -18.78
N GLU A 135 18.17 -12.02 -18.96
CA GLU A 135 19.57 -11.81 -18.53
C GLU A 135 20.13 -10.50 -19.09
N GLU A 136 19.88 -10.20 -20.37
CA GLU A 136 20.40 -9.01 -21.07
C GLU A 136 19.34 -7.90 -21.22
N SER A 137 18.16 -8.07 -20.63
CA SER A 137 17.04 -7.15 -20.80
C SER A 137 17.07 -5.99 -19.79
N PHE A 138 16.54 -4.83 -20.18
CA PHE A 138 16.12 -3.80 -19.25
C PHE A 138 14.74 -4.14 -18.71
N VAL A 139 14.61 -4.43 -17.43
CA VAL A 139 13.38 -4.95 -16.84
C VAL A 139 12.62 -3.86 -16.11
N VAL A 140 11.50 -3.45 -16.68
CA VAL A 140 10.48 -2.62 -16.01
C VAL A 140 9.61 -3.54 -15.17
N GLY A 141 9.45 -3.26 -13.89
CA GLY A 141 8.69 -4.10 -12.98
C GLY A 141 7.37 -3.49 -12.53
N HIS A 142 6.40 -4.34 -12.25
CA HIS A 142 5.14 -3.99 -11.59
C HIS A 142 4.68 -5.11 -10.68
N VAL A 143 4.30 -4.78 -9.46
CA VAL A 143 3.71 -5.73 -8.49
C VAL A 143 2.35 -5.19 -8.06
N GLY A 144 1.28 -5.96 -8.33
CA GLY A 144 -0.05 -5.52 -7.97
C GLY A 144 -1.15 -6.46 -8.45
N ARG A 145 -2.34 -6.33 -7.83
CA ARG A 145 -3.53 -7.05 -8.31
C ARG A 145 -4.00 -6.47 -9.64
N PHE A 146 -4.34 -7.31 -10.59
CA PHE A 146 -4.93 -6.90 -11.88
C PHE A 146 -6.37 -6.46 -11.69
N GLU A 147 -6.54 -5.32 -11.02
CA GLU A 147 -7.81 -4.66 -10.74
C GLU A 147 -7.74 -3.19 -11.18
N GLU A 148 -8.87 -2.53 -11.34
CA GLU A 148 -8.97 -1.13 -11.78
C GLU A 148 -8.01 -0.20 -11.02
N GLN A 149 -7.89 -0.39 -9.72
CA GLN A 149 -7.03 0.40 -8.85
C GLN A 149 -5.60 0.52 -9.36
N LYS A 150 -5.01 -0.57 -9.85
CA LYS A 150 -3.59 -0.64 -10.25
C LYS A 150 -3.33 -0.15 -11.68
N ASN A 151 -4.39 0.14 -12.43
CA ASN A 151 -4.35 0.80 -13.75
C ASN A 151 -3.41 0.14 -14.77
N HIS A 152 -3.50 -1.18 -14.87
CA HIS A 152 -2.67 -1.94 -15.81
C HIS A 152 -2.91 -1.53 -17.27
N ARG A 153 -4.08 -0.94 -17.61
CA ARG A 153 -4.37 -0.43 -18.96
C ARG A 153 -3.36 0.67 -19.35
N GLN A 154 -3.13 1.61 -18.45
CA GLN A 154 -2.16 2.69 -18.66
C GLN A 154 -0.71 2.18 -18.55
N LEU A 155 -0.44 1.22 -17.64
CA LEU A 155 0.86 0.57 -17.53
C LEU A 155 1.33 0.00 -18.88
N ILE A 156 0.45 -0.72 -19.60
CA ILE A 156 0.77 -1.32 -20.90
C ILE A 156 1.01 -0.24 -21.97
N GLU A 157 0.23 0.84 -21.98
CA GLU A 157 0.44 1.98 -22.91
C GLU A 157 1.77 2.68 -22.66
N GLN A 158 2.09 2.94 -21.39
CA GLN A 158 3.37 3.51 -20.97
C GLN A 158 4.54 2.60 -21.37
N PHE A 159 4.37 1.28 -21.17
CA PHE A 159 5.40 0.31 -21.54
C PHE A 159 5.59 0.24 -23.08
N ALA A 160 4.53 0.35 -23.87
CA ALA A 160 4.66 0.44 -25.33
C ALA A 160 5.52 1.65 -25.77
N ALA A 161 5.35 2.81 -25.12
CA ALA A 161 6.19 3.99 -25.37
C ALA A 161 7.66 3.76 -24.93
N ILE A 162 7.90 2.99 -23.87
CA ILE A 162 9.26 2.57 -23.45
C ILE A 162 9.88 1.67 -24.53
N CYS A 163 9.15 0.66 -25.03
CA CYS A 163 9.62 -0.26 -26.06
C CYS A 163 10.04 0.44 -27.35
N ALA A 164 9.35 1.53 -27.74
CA ALA A 164 9.69 2.32 -28.93
C ALA A 164 11.06 3.00 -28.82
N ARG A 165 11.53 3.29 -27.60
CA ARG A 165 12.80 3.99 -27.33
C ARG A 165 13.90 3.04 -26.83
N ARG A 166 13.52 1.89 -26.25
CA ARG A 166 14.42 0.91 -25.69
C ARG A 166 14.03 -0.52 -26.12
N PRO A 167 14.60 -1.01 -27.23
CA PRO A 167 14.22 -2.29 -27.84
C PRO A 167 14.47 -3.53 -26.98
N ASP A 168 15.38 -3.47 -26.00
CA ASP A 168 15.70 -4.55 -25.03
C ASP A 168 14.80 -4.50 -23.77
N ALA A 169 13.83 -3.56 -23.71
CA ALA A 169 12.95 -3.46 -22.56
C ALA A 169 11.96 -4.62 -22.47
N MET A 170 11.80 -5.18 -21.26
CA MET A 170 10.82 -6.19 -20.91
C MET A 170 9.99 -5.72 -19.71
N LEU A 171 8.70 -6.03 -19.69
CA LEU A 171 7.81 -5.74 -18.56
C LEU A 171 7.56 -7.02 -17.75
N LEU A 172 7.90 -6.99 -16.48
CA LEU A 172 7.65 -8.09 -15.53
C LEU A 172 6.51 -7.72 -14.58
N CYS A 173 5.34 -8.30 -14.81
CA CYS A 173 4.14 -8.10 -13.99
C CYS A 173 3.94 -9.26 -13.00
N VAL A 174 3.92 -8.95 -11.71
CA VAL A 174 3.66 -9.91 -10.63
C VAL A 174 2.30 -9.63 -10.00
N GLY A 175 1.39 -10.60 -10.03
CA GLY A 175 0.05 -10.49 -9.48
C GLY A 175 -1.00 -11.26 -10.25
N ARG A 176 -2.23 -11.19 -9.76
CA ARG A 176 -3.45 -11.76 -10.39
C ARG A 176 -4.61 -10.79 -10.23
N GLY A 177 -5.66 -10.96 -11.01
CA GLY A 177 -6.90 -10.21 -10.86
C GLY A 177 -7.82 -10.36 -12.06
N SER A 178 -8.98 -9.73 -11.95
CA SER A 178 -10.06 -9.86 -12.94
C SER A 178 -9.72 -9.29 -14.33
N LEU A 179 -8.78 -8.35 -14.40
CA LEU A 179 -8.41 -7.67 -15.64
C LEU A 179 -7.28 -8.38 -16.43
N MET A 180 -6.72 -9.49 -15.93
CA MET A 180 -5.52 -10.10 -16.52
C MET A 180 -5.70 -10.44 -18.01
N ASP A 181 -6.82 -11.05 -18.41
CA ASP A 181 -7.08 -11.44 -19.81
C ASP A 181 -7.24 -10.21 -20.71
N GLU A 182 -7.91 -9.17 -20.22
CA GLU A 182 -8.03 -7.89 -20.92
C GLU A 182 -6.65 -7.25 -21.17
N ILE A 183 -5.78 -7.27 -20.17
CA ILE A 183 -4.44 -6.69 -20.27
C ILE A 183 -3.55 -7.49 -21.24
N ARG A 184 -3.68 -8.80 -21.29
CA ARG A 184 -3.05 -9.65 -22.32
C ARG A 184 -3.49 -9.25 -23.72
N ALA A 185 -4.80 -9.20 -23.97
CA ALA A 185 -5.35 -8.81 -25.26
C ALA A 185 -4.90 -7.39 -25.67
N LYS A 186 -4.80 -6.46 -24.70
CA LYS A 186 -4.29 -5.11 -24.97
C LYS A 186 -2.81 -5.13 -25.38
N SER A 187 -1.97 -5.94 -24.74
CA SER A 187 -0.57 -6.09 -25.13
C SER A 187 -0.37 -6.66 -26.53
N GLU A 188 -1.25 -7.59 -26.95
CA GLU A 188 -1.30 -8.12 -28.32
C GLU A 188 -1.70 -7.02 -29.31
N THR A 189 -2.75 -6.24 -29.02
CA THR A 189 -3.21 -5.12 -29.85
C THR A 189 -2.11 -4.08 -30.08
N LEU A 190 -1.27 -3.84 -29.08
CA LEU A 190 -0.14 -2.90 -29.17
C LEU A 190 1.13 -3.53 -29.76
N GLY A 191 1.13 -4.81 -30.10
CA GLY A 191 2.27 -5.50 -30.72
C GLY A 191 3.45 -5.69 -29.77
N ILE A 192 3.22 -5.77 -28.47
CA ILE A 192 4.25 -5.92 -27.44
C ILE A 192 4.07 -7.16 -26.54
N SER A 193 3.21 -8.10 -26.93
CA SER A 193 2.89 -9.26 -26.11
C SER A 193 4.09 -10.15 -25.81
N ASP A 194 5.07 -10.23 -26.70
CA ASP A 194 6.33 -10.95 -26.55
C ASP A 194 7.28 -10.29 -25.55
N ARG A 195 6.99 -9.07 -25.14
CA ARG A 195 7.79 -8.27 -24.20
C ARG A 195 7.14 -8.12 -22.82
N VAL A 196 5.98 -8.72 -22.60
CA VAL A 196 5.26 -8.65 -21.33
C VAL A 196 5.19 -10.03 -20.66
N ILE A 197 5.81 -10.13 -19.50
CA ILE A 197 5.81 -11.34 -18.69
C ILE A 197 4.76 -11.22 -17.59
N PHE A 198 3.79 -12.12 -17.60
CA PHE A 198 2.78 -12.26 -16.56
C PHE A 198 3.19 -13.40 -15.61
N ALA A 199 3.96 -13.07 -14.58
CA ALA A 199 4.50 -14.06 -13.64
C ALA A 199 3.46 -14.68 -12.70
N GLY A 200 2.21 -14.16 -12.71
CA GLY A 200 1.17 -14.61 -11.79
C GLY A 200 1.40 -14.13 -10.35
N ALA A 201 0.56 -14.59 -9.42
CA ALA A 201 0.76 -14.28 -8.01
C ALA A 201 1.90 -15.12 -7.44
N GLN A 202 2.86 -14.45 -6.80
CA GLN A 202 4.01 -15.05 -6.15
C GLN A 202 3.86 -14.94 -4.63
N LYS A 203 4.25 -15.99 -3.92
CA LYS A 203 4.26 -15.98 -2.44
C LYS A 203 5.44 -15.18 -1.89
N ASP A 204 6.56 -15.25 -2.60
CA ASP A 204 7.80 -14.58 -2.27
C ASP A 204 8.17 -13.64 -3.42
N THR A 205 8.04 -12.34 -3.18
CA THR A 205 8.23 -11.31 -4.19
C THR A 205 9.62 -10.66 -4.22
N PRO A 206 10.48 -10.73 -3.18
CA PRO A 206 11.79 -10.07 -3.17
C PRO A 206 12.71 -10.41 -4.34
N ALA A 207 12.77 -11.68 -4.75
CA ALA A 207 13.55 -12.09 -5.92
C ALA A 207 13.05 -11.44 -7.22
N TYR A 208 11.73 -11.23 -7.33
CA TYR A 208 11.13 -10.53 -8.47
C TYR A 208 11.47 -9.04 -8.47
N TYR A 209 11.43 -8.35 -7.32
CA TYR A 209 11.94 -6.97 -7.22
C TYR A 209 13.42 -6.92 -7.58
N SER A 210 14.22 -7.89 -7.14
CA SER A 210 15.63 -7.97 -7.48
C SER A 210 15.89 -8.17 -8.99
N ALA A 211 14.98 -8.83 -9.70
CA ALA A 211 15.06 -9.01 -11.15
C ALA A 211 14.80 -7.73 -11.97
N MET A 212 14.08 -6.76 -11.40
CA MET A 212 13.70 -5.50 -12.05
C MET A 212 14.87 -4.51 -12.07
N ASP A 213 14.85 -3.51 -12.96
CA ASP A 213 15.79 -2.39 -13.02
C ASP A 213 15.12 -1.08 -12.59
N VAL A 214 13.81 -0.93 -12.83
CA VAL A 214 12.97 0.19 -12.43
C VAL A 214 11.58 -0.30 -12.10
N PHE A 215 10.87 0.37 -11.19
CA PHE A 215 9.52 0.01 -10.78
C PHE A 215 8.50 1.05 -11.28
N LEU A 216 7.52 0.62 -12.09
CA LEU A 216 6.50 1.49 -12.69
C LEU A 216 5.12 1.21 -12.09
N PHE A 217 4.48 2.27 -11.53
CA PHE A 217 3.27 2.09 -10.73
C PHE A 217 2.25 3.22 -10.96
N PRO A 218 1.46 3.18 -12.05
CA PRO A 218 0.49 4.21 -12.43
C PRO A 218 -0.88 4.04 -11.75
N SER A 219 -0.91 3.72 -10.46
CA SER A 219 -2.14 3.44 -9.71
C SER A 219 -3.11 4.62 -9.70
N LEU A 220 -4.42 4.34 -9.71
CA LEU A 220 -5.49 5.34 -9.69
C LEU A 220 -5.77 5.89 -8.28
N TYR A 221 -5.54 5.11 -7.24
CA TYR A 221 -5.67 5.51 -5.83
C TYR A 221 -4.91 4.56 -4.91
N GLU A 222 -4.29 5.10 -3.86
CA GLU A 222 -3.54 4.34 -2.85
C GLU A 222 -3.75 4.94 -1.44
N GLY A 223 -3.60 4.10 -0.43
CA GLY A 223 -3.46 4.55 0.95
C GLY A 223 -2.03 4.98 1.24
N LEU A 224 -1.09 4.09 0.99
CA LEU A 224 0.35 4.34 1.03
C LEU A 224 1.04 3.74 -0.20
N GLY A 225 0.55 2.59 -0.71
CA GLY A 225 1.23 1.87 -1.79
C GLY A 225 2.45 1.09 -1.28
N SER A 226 2.25 0.15 -0.35
CA SER A 226 3.34 -0.61 0.29
C SER A 226 4.35 -1.20 -0.69
N VAL A 227 3.89 -1.63 -1.87
CA VAL A 227 4.78 -2.16 -2.93
C VAL A 227 5.83 -1.16 -3.42
N LEU A 228 5.58 0.16 -3.29
CA LEU A 228 6.54 1.22 -3.61
C LEU A 228 7.65 1.29 -2.55
N ILE A 229 7.30 1.03 -1.28
CA ILE A 229 8.27 0.98 -0.18
C ILE A 229 9.11 -0.30 -0.29
N GLU A 230 8.48 -1.44 -0.61
CA GLU A 230 9.15 -2.72 -0.87
C GLU A 230 10.16 -2.59 -2.03
N ALA A 231 9.75 -1.95 -3.13
CA ALA A 231 10.63 -1.69 -4.28
C ALA A 231 11.82 -0.80 -3.89
N GLN A 232 11.61 0.25 -3.10
CA GLN A 232 12.68 1.11 -2.60
C GLN A 232 13.61 0.37 -1.62
N ALA A 233 13.08 -0.48 -0.74
CA ALA A 233 13.90 -1.33 0.12
C ALA A 233 14.82 -2.25 -0.70
N ASN A 234 14.38 -2.66 -1.89
CA ASN A 234 15.18 -3.42 -2.85
C ASN A 234 16.14 -2.53 -3.69
N GLY A 235 16.19 -1.24 -3.45
CA GLY A 235 17.07 -0.29 -4.15
C GLY A 235 16.57 0.18 -5.50
N LEU A 236 15.30 -0.09 -5.85
CA LEU A 236 14.71 0.36 -7.11
C LEU A 236 14.35 1.84 -7.07
N THR A 237 14.50 2.52 -8.22
CA THR A 237 13.81 3.77 -8.47
C THR A 237 12.36 3.46 -8.80
N VAL A 238 11.42 4.18 -8.18
CA VAL A 238 9.97 4.00 -8.40
C VAL A 238 9.42 5.17 -9.18
N ILE A 239 8.64 4.90 -10.24
CA ILE A 239 7.94 5.90 -11.04
C ILE A 239 6.44 5.72 -10.75
N THR A 240 5.81 6.74 -10.20
CA THR A 240 4.42 6.65 -9.74
C THR A 240 3.62 7.93 -9.97
N THR A 241 2.33 7.89 -9.63
CA THR A 241 1.41 9.02 -9.86
C THR A 241 1.61 10.14 -8.84
N GLN A 242 1.55 11.37 -9.32
CA GLN A 242 1.81 12.58 -8.53
C GLN A 242 0.71 12.91 -7.51
N THR A 243 -0.56 12.66 -7.83
CA THR A 243 -1.70 13.20 -7.10
C THR A 243 -2.43 12.20 -6.21
N VAL A 244 -2.19 10.91 -6.43
CA VAL A 244 -2.94 9.83 -5.76
C VAL A 244 -2.08 8.94 -4.87
N VAL A 245 -0.77 9.03 -5.01
CA VAL A 245 0.19 8.37 -4.12
C VAL A 245 0.76 9.43 -3.17
N PRO A 246 0.67 9.23 -1.85
CA PRO A 246 1.22 10.16 -0.88
C PRO A 246 2.72 10.41 -1.11
N ARG A 247 3.17 11.67 -0.91
CA ARG A 247 4.59 12.01 -1.00
C ARG A 247 5.45 11.29 0.03
N ASP A 248 4.86 10.90 1.16
CA ASP A 248 5.50 10.12 2.22
C ASP A 248 6.04 8.77 1.72
N VAL A 249 5.62 8.32 0.54
CA VAL A 249 6.15 7.10 -0.09
C VAL A 249 7.60 7.25 -0.52
N ASP A 250 8.07 8.47 -0.77
CA ASP A 250 9.47 8.72 -1.15
C ASP A 250 10.40 8.70 0.06
N VAL A 251 10.68 7.52 0.56
CA VAL A 251 11.50 7.31 1.76
C VAL A 251 12.99 7.46 1.47
N THR A 252 13.41 7.10 0.25
CA THR A 252 14.83 7.00 -0.13
C THR A 252 15.31 8.12 -1.06
N GLY A 253 14.44 9.05 -1.45
CA GLY A 253 14.71 10.03 -2.49
C GLY A 253 14.77 9.43 -3.90
N ARG A 254 14.21 8.22 -4.08
CA ARG A 254 14.22 7.47 -5.35
C ARG A 254 12.83 7.33 -5.97
N ALA A 255 11.88 8.21 -5.62
CA ALA A 255 10.56 8.24 -6.24
C ALA A 255 10.43 9.42 -7.21
N ALA A 256 10.08 9.13 -8.45
CA ALA A 256 9.69 10.14 -9.44
C ALA A 256 8.16 10.12 -9.59
N PHE A 257 7.58 11.31 -9.50
CA PHE A 257 6.13 11.48 -9.53
C PHE A 257 5.70 12.11 -10.86
N VAL A 258 4.87 11.42 -11.61
CA VAL A 258 4.36 11.85 -12.92
C VAL A 258 2.85 12.10 -12.81
N PRO A 259 2.31 13.19 -13.41
CA PRO A 259 0.86 13.38 -13.47
C PRO A 259 0.18 12.19 -14.14
N LEU A 260 -0.93 11.73 -13.56
CA LEU A 260 -1.65 10.54 -14.07
C LEU A 260 -2.08 10.72 -15.54
N GLU A 261 -2.51 11.93 -15.89
CA GLU A 261 -3.00 12.31 -17.22
C GLU A 261 -1.87 12.62 -18.20
N ALA A 262 -0.61 12.53 -17.78
CA ALA A 262 0.52 12.80 -18.67
C ALA A 262 0.59 11.77 -19.80
N PRO A 263 1.02 12.17 -21.01
CA PRO A 263 1.23 11.25 -22.12
C PRO A 263 2.16 10.08 -21.75
N ALA A 264 1.99 8.94 -22.42
CA ALA A 264 2.81 7.75 -22.19
C ALA A 264 4.32 8.02 -22.39
N GLU A 265 4.66 8.93 -23.28
CA GLU A 265 6.03 9.37 -23.56
C GLU A 265 6.67 10.07 -22.34
N THR A 266 5.89 10.83 -21.56
CA THR A 266 6.39 11.47 -20.32
C THR A 266 6.74 10.42 -19.27
N TRP A 267 5.92 9.38 -19.15
CA TRP A 267 6.20 8.24 -18.28
C TRP A 267 7.42 7.44 -18.77
N ALA A 268 7.52 7.23 -20.08
CA ALA A 268 8.67 6.56 -20.69
C ALA A 268 9.96 7.35 -20.43
N GLU A 269 9.93 8.69 -20.54
CA GLU A 269 11.08 9.54 -20.22
C GLU A 269 11.50 9.40 -18.75
N ALA A 270 10.53 9.43 -17.82
CA ALA A 270 10.80 9.27 -16.39
C ALA A 270 11.43 7.89 -16.08
N VAL A 271 10.97 6.82 -16.74
CA VAL A 271 11.53 5.47 -16.61
C VAL A 271 12.95 5.40 -17.18
N LEU A 272 13.18 5.94 -18.37
CA LEU A 272 14.47 5.85 -19.06
C LEU A 272 15.55 6.76 -18.45
N SER A 273 15.15 7.84 -17.78
CA SER A 273 16.04 8.74 -17.06
C SER A 273 16.23 8.37 -15.58
N ALA A 274 15.55 7.31 -15.11
CA ALA A 274 15.65 6.87 -13.73
C ALA A 274 17.10 6.47 -13.38
N PRO A 275 17.61 6.88 -12.21
CA PRO A 275 18.89 6.39 -11.72
C PRO A 275 18.92 4.87 -11.65
N ALA A 276 20.06 4.27 -12.00
CA ALA A 276 20.25 2.84 -11.85
C ALA A 276 19.92 2.38 -10.43
N ARG A 277 19.43 1.14 -10.32
CA ARG A 277 19.12 0.55 -9.02
C ARG A 277 20.33 0.57 -8.09
N GLU A 278 20.08 0.71 -6.82
CA GLU A 278 21.06 0.60 -5.76
C GLU A 278 21.19 -0.86 -5.31
N THR A 279 22.40 -1.31 -5.09
CA THR A 279 22.67 -2.72 -4.70
C THR A 279 23.48 -2.85 -3.41
N ASP A 280 23.90 -1.73 -2.81
CA ASP A 280 24.75 -1.69 -1.61
C ASP A 280 23.95 -1.70 -0.29
N GLY A 281 22.60 -1.75 -0.36
CA GLY A 281 21.72 -1.87 0.78
C GLY A 281 21.40 -0.57 1.52
N ARG A 282 21.90 0.60 1.09
CA ARG A 282 21.59 1.89 1.74
C ARG A 282 20.10 2.21 1.73
N SER A 283 19.43 1.93 0.63
CA SER A 283 17.97 2.10 0.53
C SER A 283 17.23 1.25 1.55
N ALA A 284 17.63 0.00 1.74
CA ALA A 284 17.03 -0.87 2.75
C ALA A 284 17.20 -0.31 4.18
N GLU A 285 18.39 0.18 4.54
CA GLU A 285 18.61 0.80 5.85
C GLU A 285 17.72 2.04 6.06
N THR A 286 17.57 2.86 5.02
CA THR A 286 16.70 4.04 5.08
C THR A 286 15.24 3.66 5.28
N VAL A 287 14.74 2.66 4.55
CA VAL A 287 13.38 2.14 4.71
C VAL A 287 13.20 1.49 6.09
N LYS A 288 14.20 0.74 6.56
CA LYS A 288 14.17 0.03 7.85
C LYS A 288 13.97 0.99 9.03
N ALA A 289 14.53 2.18 8.97
CA ALA A 289 14.37 3.20 10.02
C ALA A 289 12.89 3.56 10.31
N LEU A 290 11.99 3.39 9.33
CA LEU A 290 10.57 3.77 9.46
C LEU A 290 9.62 2.55 9.41
N TYR A 291 9.96 1.52 8.63
CA TYR A 291 9.04 0.44 8.25
C TYR A 291 9.43 -0.93 8.81
N ASP A 292 10.51 -1.03 9.62
CA ASP A 292 10.87 -2.31 10.23
C ASP A 292 9.76 -2.85 11.11
N ILE A 293 9.31 -4.08 10.83
CA ILE A 293 8.20 -4.72 11.53
C ILE A 293 8.40 -4.80 13.05
N GLN A 294 9.65 -5.00 13.48
CA GLN A 294 10.00 -5.08 14.91
C GLN A 294 9.76 -3.73 15.60
N SER A 295 10.27 -2.65 15.00
CA SER A 295 10.12 -1.28 15.50
C SER A 295 8.68 -0.81 15.50
N VAL A 296 7.93 -1.12 14.43
CA VAL A 296 6.49 -0.81 14.32
C VAL A 296 5.69 -1.58 15.37
N ALA A 297 5.97 -2.87 15.57
CA ALA A 297 5.33 -3.69 16.58
C ALA A 297 5.62 -3.19 17.99
N GLN A 298 6.87 -2.82 18.30
CA GLN A 298 7.24 -2.22 19.60
C GLN A 298 6.48 -0.90 19.84
N THR A 299 6.38 -0.04 18.82
CA THR A 299 5.60 1.20 18.89
C THR A 299 4.14 0.91 19.18
N LEU A 300 3.54 -0.05 18.51
CA LEU A 300 2.15 -0.46 18.74
C LEU A 300 1.95 -1.04 20.15
N CYS A 301 2.86 -1.89 20.60
CA CYS A 301 2.84 -2.41 21.97
C CYS A 301 2.92 -1.27 23.02
N ALA A 302 3.80 -0.30 22.81
CA ALA A 302 3.91 0.86 23.68
C ALA A 302 2.61 1.70 23.73
N ILE A 303 1.91 1.83 22.60
CA ILE A 303 0.60 2.49 22.55
C ILE A 303 -0.41 1.71 23.40
N TYR A 304 -0.49 0.39 23.27
CA TYR A 304 -1.41 -0.42 24.07
C TYR A 304 -1.08 -0.32 25.56
N CYS A 305 0.18 -0.49 25.94
CA CYS A 305 0.61 -0.45 27.33
C CYS A 305 0.35 0.91 28.00
N ARG A 306 0.65 2.01 27.30
CA ARG A 306 0.42 3.37 27.82
C ARG A 306 -1.06 3.63 28.12
N GLU A 307 -1.93 3.20 27.22
CA GLU A 307 -3.38 3.39 27.35
C GLU A 307 -3.99 2.49 28.44
N MET A 308 -3.33 1.38 28.79
CA MET A 308 -3.72 0.50 29.89
C MET A 308 -3.23 0.95 31.27
N GLY A 309 -2.53 2.10 31.37
CA GLY A 309 -1.99 2.60 32.64
C GLY A 309 -0.60 2.10 32.98
N GLY A 310 0.15 1.67 31.96
CA GLY A 310 1.54 1.20 32.04
C GLY A 310 1.64 -0.31 32.23
N CYS A 311 2.37 -0.96 31.33
CA CYS A 311 2.99 -2.25 31.64
C CYS A 311 4.28 -1.95 32.41
N THR A 312 4.30 -2.23 33.70
CA THR A 312 5.53 -2.31 34.51
C THR A 312 6.30 -3.56 34.14
#